data_6a853b628c83f2c93f97b14ebbe30810
#
_entry.id   6a853b628c83f2c93f97b14ebbe30810
#
_cell.length_a   1.000
_cell.length_b   1.000
_cell.length_c   1.000
_cell.angle_alpha   90.00
_cell.angle_beta   90.00
_cell.angle_gamma   90.00
#
_symmetry.space_group_name_H-M   'P 1'
#
loop_
_entity.id
_entity.type
_entity.pdbx_description
1 polymer ?
#
loop_
_entity_poly.entity_id
_entity_poly.type
_entity_poly.pdbx_seq_one_letter_code
_entity_poly.pdbx_strand_id
1 'polypeptide(L)'
;MKAMILAAGFGKRLMPLTQDTPKPLLKVGNESLIQRNINFLIKNGFSDIVINISYLGELIEDHIKNVFPNSNILFSYEDHPLGTGGGILNALKILGSETFLLINSDIYHDIDIQNLPNTTDAAHLIGVKNPSHNEQGDFSLTKNKVFIKENTNDLTWSGISLINPIIFEENIFESNSFNIWKSVLPKYIKKGMVTGQESHESWIDVGTLDRLKLANTVHNEEN
;
A
#
# COMPACT_ATOMS: atom_id res chain seq x y z
N MET A 1 -2.10 15.45 -7.17
CA MET A 1 -2.65 14.28 -6.44
C MET A 1 -1.76 13.99 -5.23
N LYS A 2 -2.33 13.71 -4.05
CA LYS A 2 -1.58 13.25 -2.87
C LYS A 2 -1.28 11.76 -2.97
N ALA A 3 -0.29 11.29 -2.21
CA ALA A 3 -0.05 9.86 -2.00
C ALA A 3 -0.15 9.50 -0.51
N MET A 4 -0.55 8.26 -0.21
CA MET A 4 -0.56 7.71 1.14
C MET A 4 0.26 6.43 1.19
N ILE A 5 1.15 6.32 2.18
CA ILE A 5 1.89 5.08 2.48
C ILE A 5 1.33 4.46 3.75
N LEU A 6 0.92 3.18 3.68
CA LEU A 6 0.46 2.43 4.85
C LEU A 6 1.64 1.81 5.59
N ALA A 7 1.95 2.33 6.80
CA ALA A 7 3.14 1.97 7.57
C ALA A 7 2.87 1.62 9.06
N ALA A 8 1.60 1.57 9.52
CA ALA A 8 1.25 1.38 10.93
C ALA A 8 1.25 -0.09 11.42
N GLY A 9 1.62 -1.06 10.58
CA GLY A 9 1.51 -2.49 10.89
C GLY A 9 2.58 -3.03 11.85
N PHE A 10 2.25 -4.00 12.70
CA PHE A 10 3.18 -4.65 13.66
C PHE A 10 4.32 -5.47 13.02
N GLY A 11 4.17 -5.95 11.80
CA GLY A 11 5.16 -6.83 11.17
C GLY A 11 5.34 -8.20 11.85
N LYS A 12 4.34 -8.73 12.55
CA LYS A 12 4.43 -9.94 13.41
C LYS A 12 5.08 -11.17 12.76
N ARG A 13 4.89 -11.37 11.46
CA ARG A 13 5.48 -12.51 10.72
C ARG A 13 6.99 -12.41 10.51
N LEU A 14 7.57 -11.25 10.76
CA LEU A 14 9.00 -10.97 10.65
C LEU A 14 9.71 -10.93 12.01
N MET A 15 9.00 -11.22 13.11
CA MET A 15 9.65 -11.37 14.42
C MET A 15 10.76 -12.45 14.36
N PRO A 16 11.91 -12.25 15.04
CA PRO A 16 12.21 -11.15 15.98
C PRO A 16 12.73 -9.86 15.32
N LEU A 17 12.97 -9.81 14.00
CA LEU A 17 13.53 -8.63 13.32
C LEU A 17 12.71 -7.35 13.55
N THR A 18 11.38 -7.50 13.67
CA THR A 18 10.47 -6.36 13.84
C THR A 18 10.17 -6.05 15.32
N GLN A 19 10.92 -6.62 16.26
CA GLN A 19 10.79 -6.30 17.68
C GLN A 19 11.29 -4.87 17.96
N ASP A 20 12.45 -4.51 17.40
CA ASP A 20 13.12 -3.23 17.65
C ASP A 20 13.25 -2.37 16.38
N THR A 21 12.93 -2.94 15.21
CA THR A 21 12.97 -2.22 13.93
C THR A 21 11.62 -2.38 13.24
N PRO A 22 10.83 -1.30 13.05
CA PRO A 22 9.53 -1.42 12.39
C PRO A 22 9.71 -1.91 10.95
N LYS A 23 8.77 -2.75 10.48
CA LYS A 23 8.84 -3.39 9.16
C LYS A 23 9.17 -2.43 8.01
N PRO A 24 8.62 -1.21 7.93
CA PRO A 24 8.96 -0.24 6.89
C PRO A 24 10.42 0.17 6.86
N LEU A 25 11.16 0.01 7.96
CA LEU A 25 12.59 0.32 8.05
C LEU A 25 13.51 -0.87 7.73
N LEU A 26 12.97 -2.05 7.46
CA LEU A 26 13.78 -3.18 6.96
C LEU A 26 14.40 -2.80 5.62
N LYS A 27 15.66 -3.18 5.45
CA LYS A 27 16.46 -2.79 4.27
C LYS A 27 16.42 -3.84 3.17
N VAL A 28 16.37 -3.33 1.94
CA VAL A 28 16.70 -4.05 0.72
C VAL A 28 17.84 -3.28 0.05
N GLY A 29 19.00 -3.90 -0.07
CA GLY A 29 20.24 -3.19 -0.39
C GLY A 29 20.59 -2.16 0.71
N ASN A 30 20.84 -0.93 0.30
CA ASN A 30 21.22 0.15 1.20
C ASN A 30 20.05 1.01 1.69
N GLU A 31 18.84 0.83 1.14
CA GLU A 31 17.67 1.63 1.45
C GLU A 31 16.64 0.84 2.27
N SER A 32 15.92 1.54 3.17
CA SER A 32 14.75 0.97 3.80
C SER A 32 13.58 0.85 2.80
N LEU A 33 12.66 -0.10 3.02
CA LEU A 33 11.47 -0.27 2.18
C LEU A 33 10.68 1.03 2.04
N ILE A 34 10.48 1.75 3.14
CA ILE A 34 9.74 3.01 3.11
C ILE A 34 10.51 4.11 2.37
N GLN A 35 11.83 4.17 2.53
CA GLN A 35 12.67 5.13 1.80
C GLN A 35 12.57 4.89 0.28
N ARG A 36 12.65 3.64 -0.16
CA ARG A 36 12.47 3.26 -1.57
C ARG A 36 11.11 3.70 -2.11
N ASN A 37 10.03 3.44 -1.36
CA ASN A 37 8.68 3.83 -1.76
C ASN A 37 8.49 5.36 -1.78
N ILE A 38 9.10 6.11 -0.85
CA ILE A 38 9.08 7.58 -0.89
C ILE A 38 9.86 8.10 -2.12
N ASN A 39 11.06 7.58 -2.38
CA ASN A 39 11.85 7.92 -3.57
C ASN A 39 11.06 7.63 -4.87
N PHE A 40 10.38 6.49 -4.94
CA PHE A 40 9.50 6.14 -6.04
C PHE A 40 8.37 7.18 -6.24
N LEU A 41 7.69 7.58 -5.17
CA LEU A 41 6.63 8.59 -5.24
C LEU A 41 7.16 9.95 -5.69
N ILE A 42 8.27 10.41 -5.12
CA ILE A 42 8.90 11.70 -5.49
C ILE A 42 9.32 11.67 -6.96
N LYS A 43 9.96 10.59 -7.44
CA LYS A 43 10.34 10.41 -8.85
C LYS A 43 9.15 10.47 -9.80
N ASN A 44 7.97 10.04 -9.36
CA ASN A 44 6.73 10.08 -10.13
C ASN A 44 5.90 11.36 -9.88
N GLY A 45 6.48 12.41 -9.28
CA GLY A 45 5.87 13.74 -9.17
C GLY A 45 4.93 13.92 -7.98
N PHE A 46 4.89 12.99 -7.02
CA PHE A 46 4.10 13.16 -5.79
C PHE A 46 4.91 13.98 -4.78
N SER A 47 4.47 15.22 -4.53
CA SER A 47 5.09 16.14 -3.56
C SER A 47 4.44 16.07 -2.18
N ASP A 48 3.17 15.71 -2.10
CA ASP A 48 2.40 15.65 -0.86
C ASP A 48 2.17 14.19 -0.48
N ILE A 49 2.89 13.72 0.53
CA ILE A 49 2.86 12.32 0.98
C ILE A 49 2.33 12.26 2.40
N VAL A 50 1.36 11.40 2.65
CA VAL A 50 0.81 11.11 3.99
C VAL A 50 1.24 9.70 4.40
N ILE A 51 1.74 9.53 5.61
CA ILE A 51 2.18 8.23 6.12
C ILE A 51 1.46 7.96 7.44
N ASN A 52 0.71 6.86 7.54
CA ASN A 52 0.17 6.46 8.82
C ASN A 52 1.21 5.68 9.63
N ILE A 53 1.33 6.00 10.89
CA ILE A 53 2.29 5.38 11.81
C ILE A 53 1.62 5.03 13.13
N SER A 54 2.08 3.94 13.77
CA SER A 54 1.61 3.44 15.06
C SER A 54 2.75 2.73 15.80
N TYR A 55 2.85 1.41 15.67
CA TYR A 55 3.90 0.61 16.31
C TYR A 55 5.29 1.06 15.87
N LEU A 56 6.13 1.44 16.87
CA LEU A 56 7.45 2.03 16.65
C LEU A 56 7.42 3.23 15.66
N GLY A 57 6.31 3.98 15.66
CA GLY A 57 6.06 5.07 14.72
C GLY A 57 7.10 6.19 14.81
N GLU A 58 7.61 6.50 16.01
CA GLU A 58 8.67 7.49 16.21
C GLU A 58 9.95 7.15 15.44
N LEU A 59 10.34 5.87 15.39
CA LEU A 59 11.51 5.44 14.62
C LEU A 59 11.31 5.65 13.11
N ILE A 60 10.07 5.44 12.61
CA ILE A 60 9.74 5.69 11.20
C ILE A 60 9.81 7.18 10.92
N GLU A 61 9.20 8.00 11.78
CA GLU A 61 9.15 9.45 11.62
C GLU A 61 10.56 10.06 11.65
N ASP A 62 11.38 9.68 12.62
CA ASP A 62 12.77 10.16 12.77
C ASP A 62 13.61 9.79 11.54
N HIS A 63 13.50 8.53 11.08
CA HIS A 63 14.20 8.08 9.87
C HIS A 63 13.81 8.94 8.65
N ILE A 64 12.50 9.15 8.45
CA ILE A 64 12.00 9.92 7.31
C ILE A 64 12.43 11.38 7.39
N LYS A 65 12.33 12.04 8.54
CA LYS A 65 12.77 13.42 8.73
C LYS A 65 14.27 13.60 8.48
N ASN A 66 15.07 12.60 8.84
CA ASN A 66 16.52 12.61 8.60
C ASN A 66 16.87 12.41 7.12
N VAL A 67 16.18 11.51 6.42
CA VAL A 67 16.46 11.19 5.02
C VAL A 67 15.85 12.22 4.06
N PHE A 68 14.68 12.75 4.40
CA PHE A 68 13.88 13.65 3.55
C PHE A 68 13.56 15.00 4.26
N PRO A 69 14.55 15.76 4.73
CA PRO A 69 14.35 16.95 5.57
C PRO A 69 13.56 18.08 4.89
N ASN A 70 13.55 18.11 3.54
CA ASN A 70 12.92 19.17 2.75
C ASN A 70 11.65 18.72 2.03
N SER A 71 11.11 17.52 2.33
CA SER A 71 9.92 16.99 1.68
C SER A 71 8.64 17.33 2.47
N ASN A 72 7.52 17.49 1.76
CA ASN A 72 6.22 17.68 2.41
C ASN A 72 5.58 16.33 2.76
N ILE A 73 6.13 15.69 3.80
CA ILE A 73 5.62 14.42 4.33
C ILE A 73 4.90 14.69 5.63
N LEU A 74 3.62 14.31 5.69
CA LEU A 74 2.76 14.46 6.87
C LEU A 74 2.47 13.10 7.49
N PHE A 75 2.38 13.06 8.82
CA PHE A 75 2.11 11.82 9.55
C PHE A 75 0.67 11.78 10.08
N SER A 76 0.02 10.63 9.89
CA SER A 76 -1.26 10.30 10.50
C SER A 76 -1.01 9.30 11.63
N TYR A 77 -1.10 9.76 12.87
CA TYR A 77 -0.82 8.95 14.05
C TYR A 77 -2.02 8.09 14.43
N GLU A 78 -1.74 6.84 14.79
CA GLU A 78 -2.71 5.86 15.30
C GLU A 78 -2.23 5.37 16.67
N ASP A 79 -3.05 5.49 17.72
CA ASP A 79 -2.74 5.01 19.06
C ASP A 79 -2.50 3.49 19.07
N HIS A 80 -3.17 2.78 18.18
CA HIS A 80 -3.00 1.37 17.88
C HIS A 80 -3.33 1.12 16.41
N PRO A 81 -2.76 0.08 15.76
CA PRO A 81 -2.98 -0.18 14.35
C PRO A 81 -4.47 -0.36 14.00
N LEU A 82 -4.98 0.53 13.16
CA LEU A 82 -6.40 0.56 12.74
C LEU A 82 -6.69 -0.34 11.53
N GLY A 83 -5.71 -1.09 11.05
CA GLY A 83 -5.82 -1.83 9.82
C GLY A 83 -5.80 -0.90 8.59
N THR A 84 -5.83 -1.49 7.39
CA THR A 84 -5.66 -0.70 6.16
C THR A 84 -6.81 0.29 5.93
N GLY A 85 -8.05 -0.12 6.17
CA GLY A 85 -9.21 0.76 5.99
C GLY A 85 -9.33 1.83 7.07
N GLY A 86 -9.15 1.44 8.35
CA GLY A 86 -9.21 2.39 9.46
C GLY A 86 -8.07 3.42 9.42
N GLY A 87 -6.86 2.99 9.02
CA GLY A 87 -5.72 3.90 8.83
C GLY A 87 -5.98 4.94 7.74
N ILE A 88 -6.58 4.54 6.61
CA ILE A 88 -6.98 5.48 5.57
C ILE A 88 -8.04 6.45 6.10
N LEU A 89 -9.10 5.92 6.72
CA LEU A 89 -10.18 6.75 7.27
C LEU A 89 -9.66 7.80 8.26
N ASN A 90 -8.73 7.42 9.15
CA ASN A 90 -8.08 8.34 10.08
C ASN A 90 -7.25 9.42 9.36
N ALA A 91 -6.62 9.07 8.24
CA ALA A 91 -5.79 9.98 7.45
C ALA A 91 -6.57 10.92 6.52
N LEU A 92 -7.89 10.69 6.31
CA LEU A 92 -8.70 11.52 5.38
C LEU A 92 -8.72 13.00 5.75
N LYS A 93 -8.61 13.35 7.03
CA LYS A 93 -8.48 14.75 7.50
C LYS A 93 -7.24 15.47 6.93
N ILE A 94 -6.21 14.71 6.51
CA ILE A 94 -4.98 15.24 5.90
C ILE A 94 -5.03 15.04 4.38
N LEU A 95 -5.53 13.89 3.92
CA LEU A 95 -5.64 13.55 2.50
C LEU A 95 -6.64 14.47 1.77
N GLY A 96 -7.77 14.79 2.40
CA GLY A 96 -8.86 15.56 1.82
C GLY A 96 -9.87 14.67 1.08
N SER A 97 -10.62 15.27 0.16
CA SER A 97 -11.73 14.63 -0.57
C SER A 97 -11.38 14.17 -2.00
N GLU A 98 -10.16 14.46 -2.46
CA GLU A 98 -9.73 14.12 -3.81
C GLU A 98 -9.17 12.69 -3.88
N THR A 99 -9.25 12.06 -5.07
CA THR A 99 -8.56 10.79 -5.34
C THR A 99 -7.08 10.88 -4.99
N PHE A 100 -6.55 9.89 -4.29
CA PHE A 100 -5.15 9.80 -3.90
C PHE A 100 -4.55 8.43 -4.27
N LEU A 101 -3.23 8.40 -4.43
CA LEU A 101 -2.50 7.15 -4.61
C LEU A 101 -2.25 6.51 -3.24
N LEU A 102 -2.61 5.24 -3.09
CA LEU A 102 -2.32 4.42 -1.92
C LEU A 102 -1.20 3.43 -2.26
N ILE A 103 -0.23 3.29 -1.37
CA ILE A 103 0.84 2.30 -1.49
C ILE A 103 1.13 1.66 -0.13
N ASN A 104 1.35 0.34 -0.11
CA ASN A 104 1.82 -0.37 1.08
C ASN A 104 3.32 -0.12 1.28
N SER A 105 3.74 0.13 2.52
CA SER A 105 5.17 0.36 2.84
C SER A 105 6.05 -0.88 2.74
N ASP A 106 5.45 -2.07 2.66
CA ASP A 106 6.13 -3.36 2.76
C ASP A 106 6.34 -4.06 1.41
N ILE A 107 6.19 -3.34 0.32
CA ILE A 107 6.44 -3.85 -1.03
C ILE A 107 7.78 -3.35 -1.58
N TYR A 108 8.48 -4.27 -2.25
CA TYR A 108 9.63 -4.00 -3.11
C TYR A 108 9.15 -4.19 -4.55
N HIS A 109 9.26 -3.15 -5.40
CA HIS A 109 8.66 -3.19 -6.73
C HIS A 109 9.30 -2.19 -7.71
N ASP A 110 9.04 -2.41 -9.00
CA ASP A 110 9.35 -1.50 -10.09
C ASP A 110 8.11 -1.17 -10.95
N ILE A 111 6.92 -1.33 -10.37
CA ILE A 111 5.63 -1.09 -11.05
C ILE A 111 5.57 0.33 -11.62
N ASP A 112 5.26 0.45 -12.92
CA ASP A 112 5.02 1.75 -13.56
C ASP A 112 3.61 2.27 -13.23
N ILE A 113 3.56 3.54 -12.76
CA ILE A 113 2.32 4.23 -12.41
C ILE A 113 2.02 5.44 -13.31
N GLN A 114 2.80 5.66 -14.36
CA GLN A 114 2.63 6.83 -15.24
C GLN A 114 1.31 6.81 -16.01
N ASN A 115 0.77 5.62 -16.26
CA ASN A 115 -0.46 5.43 -17.02
C ASN A 115 -1.71 5.26 -16.15
N LEU A 116 -1.61 5.54 -14.85
CA LEU A 116 -2.79 5.54 -13.97
C LEU A 116 -3.76 6.67 -14.33
N PRO A 117 -5.09 6.44 -14.21
CA PRO A 117 -6.06 7.50 -14.40
C PRO A 117 -5.89 8.60 -13.33
N ASN A 118 -6.27 9.83 -13.66
CA ASN A 118 -6.20 10.94 -12.70
C ASN A 118 -7.27 10.85 -11.59
N THR A 119 -8.37 10.16 -11.84
CA THR A 119 -9.50 10.00 -10.92
C THR A 119 -10.10 8.61 -11.07
N THR A 120 -10.87 8.17 -10.08
CA THR A 120 -11.63 6.93 -10.11
C THR A 120 -12.98 7.10 -9.40
N ASP A 121 -13.99 6.32 -9.79
CA ASP A 121 -15.32 6.38 -9.14
C ASP A 121 -15.28 5.87 -7.69
N ALA A 122 -14.51 4.81 -7.43
CA ALA A 122 -14.31 4.24 -6.10
C ALA A 122 -12.83 3.87 -5.86
N ALA A 123 -12.28 2.99 -6.70
CA ALA A 123 -10.88 2.59 -6.66
C ALA A 123 -10.39 2.15 -8.04
N HIS A 124 -9.08 2.28 -8.25
CA HIS A 124 -8.38 1.66 -9.37
C HIS A 124 -7.22 0.82 -8.81
N LEU A 125 -7.24 -0.49 -9.03
CA LEU A 125 -6.30 -1.44 -8.42
C LEU A 125 -5.22 -1.85 -9.42
N ILE A 126 -3.98 -1.95 -8.94
CA ILE A 126 -2.92 -2.61 -9.70
C ILE A 126 -2.80 -4.05 -9.20
N GLY A 127 -3.00 -4.99 -10.11
CA GLY A 127 -2.82 -6.41 -9.85
C GLY A 127 -1.50 -6.91 -10.40
N VAL A 128 -0.94 -7.92 -9.75
CA VAL A 128 0.23 -8.66 -10.20
C VAL A 128 -0.11 -10.14 -10.30
N LYS A 129 0.69 -10.90 -11.06
CA LYS A 129 0.56 -12.35 -11.12
C LYS A 129 0.58 -12.96 -9.72
N ASN A 130 -0.29 -13.94 -9.47
CA ASN A 130 -0.38 -14.60 -8.17
C ASN A 130 0.95 -15.19 -7.73
N PRO A 131 1.53 -14.75 -6.60
CA PRO A 131 2.71 -15.36 -6.03
C PRO A 131 2.35 -16.70 -5.34
N SER A 132 3.35 -17.54 -5.07
CA SER A 132 3.17 -18.85 -4.43
C SER A 132 2.48 -18.80 -3.06
N HIS A 133 2.51 -17.67 -2.37
CA HIS A 133 1.85 -17.51 -1.07
C HIS A 133 0.42 -16.95 -1.18
N ASN A 134 -0.07 -16.61 -2.38
CA ASN A 134 -1.43 -16.21 -2.68
C ASN A 134 -1.89 -16.77 -4.05
N GLU A 135 -1.81 -18.09 -4.22
CA GLU A 135 -2.18 -18.77 -5.48
C GLU A 135 -3.66 -18.58 -5.87
N GLN A 136 -4.52 -18.30 -4.88
CA GLN A 136 -5.94 -18.06 -5.13
C GLN A 136 -6.21 -16.65 -5.67
N GLY A 137 -5.26 -15.74 -5.56
CA GLY A 137 -5.41 -14.34 -5.98
C GLY A 137 -6.50 -13.59 -5.20
N ASP A 138 -6.61 -12.31 -5.49
CA ASP A 138 -7.57 -11.44 -4.83
C ASP A 138 -8.72 -11.05 -5.77
N PHE A 139 -8.44 -10.80 -7.05
CA PHE A 139 -9.41 -10.35 -8.03
C PHE A 139 -9.05 -10.79 -9.46
N SER A 140 -10.02 -10.61 -10.36
CA SER A 140 -9.86 -10.82 -11.80
C SER A 140 -10.28 -9.57 -12.58
N LEU A 141 -9.84 -9.46 -13.81
CA LEU A 141 -10.18 -8.35 -14.70
C LEU A 141 -10.97 -8.82 -15.92
N THR A 142 -12.00 -8.05 -16.27
CA THR A 142 -12.60 -8.11 -17.62
C THR A 142 -12.47 -6.72 -18.23
N LYS A 143 -11.63 -6.59 -19.26
CA LYS A 143 -11.13 -5.31 -19.75
C LYS A 143 -10.41 -4.60 -18.59
N ASN A 144 -11.01 -3.54 -18.05
CA ASN A 144 -10.48 -2.80 -16.88
C ASN A 144 -11.41 -2.89 -15.65
N LYS A 145 -12.46 -3.71 -15.67
CA LYS A 145 -13.38 -3.85 -14.52
C LYS A 145 -12.91 -4.98 -13.62
N VAL A 146 -12.84 -4.67 -12.33
CA VAL A 146 -12.51 -5.63 -11.27
C VAL A 146 -13.74 -6.45 -10.90
N PHE A 147 -13.55 -7.76 -10.76
CA PHE A 147 -14.55 -8.67 -10.20
C PHE A 147 -13.87 -9.77 -9.38
N ILE A 148 -14.62 -10.42 -8.50
CA ILE A 148 -14.13 -11.50 -7.65
C ILE A 148 -14.81 -12.80 -8.09
N LYS A 149 -14.02 -13.81 -8.44
CA LYS A 149 -14.47 -15.18 -8.73
C LYS A 149 -14.68 -15.95 -7.42
N GLU A 150 -15.54 -16.93 -7.43
CA GLU A 150 -15.82 -17.77 -6.26
C GLU A 150 -14.62 -18.65 -5.84
N ASN A 151 -13.83 -19.13 -6.80
CA ASN A 151 -12.72 -20.05 -6.54
C ASN A 151 -11.37 -19.33 -6.61
N THR A 152 -10.81 -19.22 -7.82
CA THR A 152 -9.46 -18.66 -8.02
C THR A 152 -9.55 -17.40 -8.88
N ASN A 153 -8.97 -16.33 -8.41
CA ASN A 153 -8.81 -15.07 -9.10
C ASN A 153 -7.46 -15.05 -9.85
N ASP A 154 -7.36 -14.21 -10.84
CA ASP A 154 -6.22 -14.23 -11.76
C ASP A 154 -5.04 -13.39 -11.22
N LEU A 155 -5.33 -12.42 -10.34
CA LEU A 155 -4.38 -11.42 -9.89
C LEU A 155 -4.40 -11.25 -8.37
N THR A 156 -3.25 -10.97 -7.81
CA THR A 156 -3.06 -10.49 -6.43
C THR A 156 -2.99 -8.97 -6.43
N TRP A 157 -3.67 -8.31 -5.49
CA TRP A 157 -3.54 -6.86 -5.31
C TRP A 157 -2.12 -6.51 -4.87
N SER A 158 -1.44 -5.70 -5.67
CA SER A 158 -0.05 -5.32 -5.43
C SER A 158 0.17 -4.46 -4.16
N GLY A 159 -0.91 -3.94 -3.57
CA GLY A 159 -0.82 -2.92 -2.52
C GLY A 159 -0.66 -1.50 -3.06
N ILE A 160 -0.74 -1.31 -4.39
CA ILE A 160 -0.81 0.01 -5.04
C ILE A 160 -2.20 0.19 -5.65
N SER A 161 -2.81 1.35 -5.43
CA SER A 161 -4.13 1.68 -5.97
C SER A 161 -4.43 3.17 -5.92
N LEU A 162 -5.33 3.63 -6.77
CA LEU A 162 -6.00 4.91 -6.56
C LEU A 162 -7.26 4.67 -5.73
N ILE A 163 -7.49 5.54 -4.77
CA ILE A 163 -8.66 5.49 -3.88
C ILE A 163 -9.40 6.83 -3.94
N ASN A 164 -10.70 6.76 -4.19
CA ASN A 164 -11.59 7.91 -4.03
C ASN A 164 -12.16 7.88 -2.60
N PRO A 165 -11.99 8.94 -1.81
CA PRO A 165 -12.52 9.02 -0.43
C PRO A 165 -14.01 8.75 -0.27
N ILE A 166 -14.81 8.92 -1.31
CA ILE A 166 -16.25 8.63 -1.32
C ILE A 166 -16.59 7.22 -0.81
N ILE A 167 -15.66 6.27 -0.95
CA ILE A 167 -15.88 4.89 -0.46
C ILE A 167 -16.00 4.80 1.07
N PHE A 168 -15.61 5.84 1.81
CA PHE A 168 -15.72 5.91 3.25
C PHE A 168 -16.96 6.68 3.73
N GLU A 169 -17.53 7.57 2.91
CA GLU A 169 -18.66 8.42 3.28
C GLU A 169 -19.97 7.63 3.45
N GLU A 170 -20.21 6.63 2.60
CA GLU A 170 -21.44 5.82 2.59
C GLU A 170 -21.40 4.62 3.57
N ASN A 171 -20.36 4.48 4.36
CA ASN A 171 -20.18 3.31 5.22
C ASN A 171 -20.22 3.69 6.69
N ILE A 172 -21.06 2.96 7.46
CA ILE A 172 -21.00 2.98 8.92
C ILE A 172 -20.09 1.82 9.32
N PHE A 173 -19.00 2.12 10.00
CA PHE A 173 -18.06 1.13 10.49
C PHE A 173 -18.34 0.83 11.96
N GLU A 174 -18.55 -0.45 12.29
CA GLU A 174 -18.78 -0.92 13.69
C GLU A 174 -17.54 -0.73 14.56
N SER A 175 -16.36 -0.64 13.94
CA SER A 175 -15.07 -0.44 14.61
C SER A 175 -14.21 0.52 13.79
N ASN A 176 -13.37 1.28 14.47
CA ASN A 176 -12.34 2.11 13.82
C ASN A 176 -11.22 1.27 13.20
N SER A 177 -11.09 -0.02 13.57
CA SER A 177 -10.08 -0.93 13.03
C SER A 177 -10.70 -1.92 12.06
N PHE A 178 -10.40 -1.77 10.76
CA PHE A 178 -10.91 -2.64 9.69
C PHE A 178 -9.97 -2.69 8.48
N ASN A 179 -10.17 -3.69 7.65
CA ASN A 179 -9.40 -3.90 6.43
C ASN A 179 -10.19 -3.41 5.21
N ILE A 180 -9.60 -2.55 4.39
CA ILE A 180 -10.25 -1.97 3.20
C ILE A 180 -10.69 -3.06 2.21
N TRP A 181 -9.85 -4.08 1.96
CA TRP A 181 -10.15 -5.18 1.05
C TRP A 181 -11.37 -6.00 1.47
N LYS A 182 -11.49 -6.28 2.77
CA LYS A 182 -12.58 -7.10 3.30
C LYS A 182 -13.87 -6.32 3.56
N SER A 183 -13.75 -5.09 4.04
CA SER A 183 -14.88 -4.35 4.59
C SER A 183 -15.44 -3.27 3.66
N VAL A 184 -14.67 -2.83 2.66
CA VAL A 184 -15.07 -1.68 1.82
C VAL A 184 -15.15 -2.05 0.34
N LEU A 185 -14.06 -2.48 -0.25
CA LEU A 185 -13.93 -2.71 -1.70
C LEU A 185 -14.98 -3.68 -2.28
N PRO A 186 -15.37 -4.79 -1.61
CA PRO A 186 -16.34 -5.74 -2.19
C PRO A 186 -17.70 -5.09 -2.53
N LYS A 187 -18.16 -4.12 -1.75
CA LYS A 187 -19.38 -3.36 -2.02
C LYS A 187 -19.29 -2.60 -3.35
N TYR A 188 -18.16 -1.94 -3.58
CA TYR A 188 -17.94 -1.11 -4.78
C TYR A 188 -17.56 -1.95 -6.01
N ILE A 189 -16.89 -3.09 -5.81
CA ILE A 189 -16.66 -4.08 -6.87
C ILE A 189 -18.00 -4.60 -7.40
N LYS A 190 -18.94 -4.99 -6.52
CA LYS A 190 -20.30 -5.42 -6.90
C LYS A 190 -21.08 -4.33 -7.63
N LYS A 191 -20.87 -3.05 -7.31
CA LYS A 191 -21.47 -1.91 -8.02
C LYS A 191 -20.80 -1.61 -9.38
N GLY A 192 -19.71 -2.31 -9.74
CA GLY A 192 -18.94 -2.05 -10.96
C GLY A 192 -18.15 -0.74 -10.97
N MET A 193 -17.92 -0.16 -9.79
CA MET A 193 -17.23 1.11 -9.59
C MET A 193 -15.71 0.96 -9.38
N VAL A 194 -15.20 -0.27 -9.29
CA VAL A 194 -13.77 -0.54 -9.15
C VAL A 194 -13.19 -0.98 -10.48
N THR A 195 -12.17 -0.27 -10.92
CA THR A 195 -11.38 -0.60 -12.09
C THR A 195 -9.99 -1.10 -11.70
N GLY A 196 -9.22 -1.61 -12.66
CA GLY A 196 -7.86 -2.04 -12.40
C GLY A 196 -7.08 -2.32 -13.68
N GLN A 197 -5.81 -2.56 -13.49
CA GLN A 197 -4.86 -2.99 -14.51
C GLN A 197 -3.91 -4.05 -13.96
N GLU A 198 -3.35 -4.86 -14.84
CA GLU A 198 -2.29 -5.80 -14.52
C GLU A 198 -0.92 -5.15 -14.74
N SER A 199 0.01 -5.41 -13.83
CA SER A 199 1.43 -5.08 -13.96
C SER A 199 2.24 -6.37 -14.08
N HIS A 200 3.26 -6.34 -14.93
CA HIS A 200 4.17 -7.45 -15.17
C HIS A 200 5.57 -7.19 -14.63
N GLU A 201 5.79 -6.02 -14.03
CA GLU A 201 7.06 -5.61 -13.46
C GLU A 201 7.36 -6.39 -12.16
N SER A 202 8.61 -6.31 -11.73
CA SER A 202 9.08 -6.93 -10.49
C SER A 202 8.28 -6.44 -9.28
N TRP A 203 7.81 -7.41 -8.46
CA TRP A 203 7.04 -7.11 -7.26
C TRP A 203 7.19 -8.20 -6.21
N ILE A 204 7.49 -7.80 -4.99
CA ILE A 204 7.61 -8.68 -3.82
C ILE A 204 6.98 -7.99 -2.61
N ASP A 205 5.98 -8.61 -1.96
CA ASP A 205 5.54 -8.18 -0.64
C ASP A 205 6.48 -8.77 0.41
N VAL A 206 7.19 -7.93 1.13
CA VAL A 206 8.19 -8.32 2.12
C VAL A 206 7.49 -8.70 3.44
N GLY A 207 6.69 -9.77 3.41
CA GLY A 207 5.90 -10.21 4.56
C GLY A 207 6.57 -11.28 5.43
N THR A 208 7.67 -11.89 4.98
CA THR A 208 8.42 -12.92 5.69
C THR A 208 9.92 -12.74 5.50
N LEU A 209 10.74 -13.41 6.34
CA LEU A 209 12.20 -13.37 6.21
C LEU A 209 12.69 -13.87 4.84
N ASP A 210 12.07 -14.94 4.32
CA ASP A 210 12.46 -15.49 3.02
C ASP A 210 12.15 -14.51 1.87
N ARG A 211 11.03 -13.79 1.95
CA ARG A 211 10.70 -12.75 0.97
C ARG A 211 11.58 -11.50 1.12
N LEU A 212 12.04 -11.17 2.32
CA LEU A 212 13.07 -10.14 2.52
C LEU A 212 14.40 -10.55 1.88
N LYS A 213 14.81 -11.81 2.04
CA LYS A 213 16.00 -12.36 1.37
C LYS A 213 15.84 -12.35 -0.15
N LEU A 214 14.67 -12.77 -0.66
CA LEU A 214 14.37 -12.74 -2.09
C LEU A 214 14.47 -11.32 -2.66
N ALA A 215 13.89 -10.33 -1.97
CA ALA A 215 13.98 -8.93 -2.40
C ALA A 215 15.45 -8.44 -2.47
N ASN A 216 16.30 -8.85 -1.51
CA ASN A 216 17.72 -8.54 -1.54
C ASN A 216 18.47 -9.27 -2.68
N THR A 217 18.10 -10.52 -3.01
CA THR A 217 18.67 -11.23 -4.15
C THR A 217 18.35 -10.52 -5.46
N VAL A 218 17.07 -10.20 -5.69
CA VAL A 218 16.62 -9.47 -6.90
C VAL A 218 17.33 -8.11 -6.99
N HIS A 219 17.39 -7.36 -5.89
CA HIS A 219 18.10 -6.08 -5.86
C HIS A 219 19.57 -6.18 -6.28
N ASN A 220 20.28 -7.23 -5.84
CA ASN A 220 21.69 -7.42 -6.18
C ASN A 220 21.91 -7.91 -7.63
N GLU A 221 20.92 -8.53 -8.25
CA GLU A 221 20.98 -8.97 -9.65
C GLU A 221 20.69 -7.81 -10.63
N GLU A 222 19.98 -6.77 -10.18
CA GLU A 222 19.61 -5.60 -10.98
C GLU A 222 20.66 -4.47 -10.92
N ASN A 223 21.63 -4.51 -9.98
CA ASN A 223 22.67 -3.51 -9.75
C ASN A 223 24.08 -4.08 -9.83
#